data_fc2a22ebb508dcea890293e9fc57deed
#
_entry.id   fc2a22ebb508dcea890293e9fc57deed
#
_cell.length_a   1.000
_cell.length_b   1.000
_cell.length_c   1.000
_cell.angle_alpha   90.00
_cell.angle_beta   90.00
_cell.angle_gamma   90.00
#
_symmetry.space_group_name_H-M   'P 1'
#
loop_
_entity.id
_entity.type
_entity.pdbx_description
1 polymer ?
#
loop_
_entity_poly.entity_id
_entity_poly.type
_entity_poly.pdbx_seq_one_letter_code
_entity_poly.pdbx_strand_id
1 'polypeptide(L)'
;FGGGGGGADNCCAGANGGGGGGGGSSFYPAGGTCTQGFQTGHGQVVITYTAGSTIVTASNTGPYCVGDQISISAATGSPTYAWTGPNGFTSNLQNPTIPNATAAMAGVYTVTYYAGGCISTATTTVVVNTPVVPTFNQIAPICEDAIVTATLTTMSTNVPAIQGTWNPAVINTANSGTTTYTFSPNQGICATQATMNIQILPNEQSTFNQIADLCINGVAPALPATSTNNIPYTGVWSPATISTT
;
A
#
# COMPACT_ATOMS: atom_id res chain seq x y z
N PHE A 1 67.57 28.34 -10.81
CA PHE A 1 68.33 27.33 -10.05
C PHE A 1 68.80 27.96 -8.75
N GLY A 2 67.97 27.98 -7.69
CA GLY A 2 68.39 28.39 -6.37
C GLY A 2 68.14 27.23 -5.44
N GLY A 3 69.15 26.60 -4.94
CA GLY A 3 69.09 25.67 -3.86
C GLY A 3 68.70 26.42 -2.64
N GLY A 4 67.42 26.37 -2.29
CA GLY A 4 66.90 26.86 -1.05
C GLY A 4 67.21 25.89 0.09
N GLY A 5 68.14 26.31 1.01
CA GLY A 5 68.40 25.58 2.24
C GLY A 5 67.04 25.46 3.02
N GLY A 6 66.74 24.26 3.46
CA GLY A 6 65.56 24.01 4.23
C GLY A 6 65.56 24.72 5.57
N GLY A 7 64.79 25.77 5.71
CA GLY A 7 64.37 26.27 7.00
C GLY A 7 63.37 25.30 7.61
N ALA A 8 63.61 24.90 8.83
CA ALA A 8 62.63 24.11 9.58
C ALA A 8 61.40 24.96 9.79
N ASP A 9 60.36 24.73 8.99
CA ASP A 9 59.08 25.37 9.22
C ASP A 9 58.40 24.70 10.42
N ASN A 10 58.22 25.49 11.46
CA ASN A 10 57.42 25.12 12.60
C ASN A 10 55.96 24.91 12.20
N CYS A 11 55.59 23.70 11.87
CA CYS A 11 54.20 23.30 11.64
C CYS A 11 53.31 23.35 12.86
N CYS A 12 53.86 23.63 14.06
CA CYS A 12 53.12 23.66 15.32
C CYS A 12 53.28 25.03 15.97
N ALA A 13 52.22 25.67 16.31
CA ALA A 13 52.21 26.92 17.08
C ALA A 13 52.91 26.70 18.40
N GLY A 14 54.03 27.31 18.62
CA GLY A 14 54.69 27.36 19.94
C GLY A 14 56.19 27.19 19.99
N ALA A 15 56.98 27.13 18.91
CA ALA A 15 58.44 27.07 19.01
C ALA A 15 59.08 28.22 18.25
N ASN A 16 59.71 29.12 19.03
CA ASN A 16 60.59 30.18 18.54
C ASN A 16 61.88 29.57 17.96
N GLY A 17 62.11 29.66 16.73
CA GLY A 17 63.40 29.24 16.15
C GLY A 17 63.60 29.93 14.79
N GLY A 18 64.59 30.82 14.80
CA GLY A 18 64.87 31.71 13.69
C GLY A 18 65.44 31.09 12.43
N GLY A 19 65.29 31.84 11.37
CA GLY A 19 66.23 31.92 10.27
C GLY A 19 65.89 31.29 8.94
N GLY A 20 65.34 32.11 8.10
CA GLY A 20 65.74 32.32 6.72
C GLY A 20 65.59 31.17 5.72
N GLY A 21 64.56 31.21 4.99
CA GLY A 21 64.42 30.51 3.71
C GLY A 21 63.01 30.71 3.18
N GLY A 22 62.85 31.21 1.99
CA GLY A 22 61.61 31.74 1.38
C GLY A 22 60.38 30.91 1.63
N GLY A 23 59.40 31.59 2.17
CA GLY A 23 58.14 31.02 2.63
C GLY A 23 57.31 30.42 1.52
N GLY A 24 57.10 29.15 1.63
CA GLY A 24 55.91 28.50 1.09
C GLY A 24 54.84 28.50 2.15
N SER A 25 53.68 29.07 1.89
CA SER A 25 52.55 28.99 2.78
C SER A 25 51.97 27.60 2.80
N SER A 26 51.99 26.97 3.99
CA SER A 26 51.43 25.65 4.21
C SER A 26 49.94 25.77 4.49
N PHE A 27 49.13 25.18 3.66
CA PHE A 27 47.68 25.07 3.87
C PHE A 27 47.35 23.76 4.61
N TYR A 28 46.75 23.85 5.75
CA TYR A 28 46.25 22.70 6.51
C TYR A 28 44.76 22.68 6.54
N PRO A 29 44.10 21.61 6.05
CA PRO A 29 42.67 21.43 6.35
C PRO A 29 42.50 21.14 7.85
N ALA A 30 41.39 21.59 8.42
CA ALA A 30 41.03 21.37 9.83
C ALA A 30 41.05 19.85 10.15
N GLY A 31 41.89 19.45 11.13
CA GLY A 31 42.00 18.06 11.60
C GLY A 31 43.26 17.30 11.17
N GLY A 32 44.20 17.93 10.45
CA GLY A 32 45.49 17.33 10.09
C GLY A 32 46.47 17.30 11.28
N THR A 33 47.22 16.20 11.41
CA THR A 33 48.34 16.07 12.34
C THR A 33 49.68 16.15 11.61
N CYS A 34 50.59 16.99 12.09
CA CYS A 34 51.98 17.06 11.61
C CYS A 34 52.87 16.28 12.54
N THR A 35 53.73 15.39 12.01
CA THR A 35 54.86 14.77 12.70
C THR A 35 56.16 15.33 12.16
N GLN A 36 57.02 15.80 13.07
CA GLN A 36 58.40 16.22 12.69
C GLN A 36 59.25 14.99 12.42
N GLY A 37 59.79 14.90 11.21
CA GLY A 37 60.78 13.91 10.83
C GLY A 37 61.93 14.59 10.15
N PHE A 38 63.19 14.36 10.60
CA PHE A 38 64.41 14.74 9.86
C PHE A 38 64.56 13.79 8.69
N GLN A 39 64.40 14.28 7.46
CA GLN A 39 64.69 13.54 6.26
C GLN A 39 65.98 14.11 5.62
N THR A 40 67.00 13.28 5.47
CA THR A 40 68.15 13.57 4.62
C THR A 40 67.85 13.12 3.20
N GLY A 41 67.46 14.05 2.34
CA GLY A 41 67.13 13.78 0.94
C GLY A 41 66.09 14.75 0.38
N HIS A 42 65.56 14.43 -0.78
CA HIS A 42 64.43 15.20 -1.34
C HIS A 42 63.23 15.07 -0.44
N GLY A 43 62.62 16.21 -0.03
CA GLY A 43 61.47 16.23 0.86
C GLY A 43 60.30 15.43 0.27
N GLN A 44 59.77 14.46 1.02
CA GLN A 44 58.58 13.72 0.69
C GLN A 44 57.41 14.26 1.52
N VAL A 45 56.36 14.74 0.87
CA VAL A 45 55.10 15.06 1.53
C VAL A 45 54.18 13.85 1.39
N VAL A 46 53.90 13.16 2.49
CA VAL A 46 52.90 12.11 2.54
C VAL A 46 51.65 12.70 3.12
N ILE A 47 50.59 12.88 2.33
CA ILE A 47 49.29 13.30 2.78
C ILE A 47 48.45 12.03 3.01
N THR A 48 48.25 11.69 4.28
CA THR A 48 47.33 10.62 4.66
C THR A 48 46.00 11.24 5.07
N TYR A 49 44.96 10.93 4.38
CA TYR A 49 43.60 11.31 4.78
C TYR A 49 42.77 10.05 5.02
N THR A 50 41.99 10.06 6.05
CA THR A 50 40.97 9.05 6.28
C THR A 50 39.75 9.47 5.48
N ALA A 51 39.43 8.76 4.43
CA ALA A 51 38.17 8.94 3.76
C ALA A 51 37.06 8.53 4.75
N GLY A 52 36.32 9.50 5.23
CA GLY A 52 35.13 9.22 6.06
C GLY A 52 34.17 8.36 5.23
N SER A 53 33.92 7.12 5.68
CA SER A 53 32.86 6.29 5.09
C SER A 53 31.53 6.96 5.38
N THR A 54 30.96 7.66 4.42
CA THR A 54 29.57 8.12 4.51
C THR A 54 28.68 6.91 4.32
N ILE A 55 27.94 6.55 5.39
CA ILE A 55 26.93 5.50 5.31
C ILE A 55 25.80 6.07 4.43
N VAL A 56 25.62 5.48 3.25
CA VAL A 56 24.50 5.79 2.35
C VAL A 56 23.38 4.82 2.66
N THR A 57 22.16 5.34 2.84
CA THR A 57 20.98 4.53 2.96
C THR A 57 19.99 4.87 1.86
N ALA A 58 19.27 3.87 1.39
CA ALA A 58 18.17 4.03 0.48
C ALA A 58 16.91 3.41 1.12
N SER A 59 15.78 4.04 0.93
CA SER A 59 14.49 3.56 1.45
C SER A 59 13.35 3.84 0.47
N ASN A 60 12.21 3.19 0.69
CA ASN A 60 10.95 3.46 0.00
C ASN A 60 9.79 3.33 0.98
N THR A 61 8.61 3.84 0.62
CA THR A 61 7.41 3.84 1.46
C THR A 61 6.45 2.69 1.16
N GLY A 62 6.83 1.76 0.27
CA GLY A 62 6.02 0.61 -0.12
C GLY A 62 5.77 -0.42 0.99
N PRO A 63 5.00 -1.48 0.68
CA PRO A 63 4.62 -1.92 -0.67
C PRO A 63 3.60 -0.99 -1.35
N TYR A 64 3.59 -0.99 -2.69
CA TYR A 64 2.71 -0.18 -3.54
C TYR A 64 1.70 -1.06 -4.27
N CYS A 65 0.57 -0.48 -4.70
CA CYS A 65 -0.34 -1.07 -5.66
C CYS A 65 -0.03 -0.58 -7.08
N VAL A 66 -0.42 -1.36 -8.08
CA VAL A 66 -0.46 -0.87 -9.46
C VAL A 66 -1.31 0.40 -9.52
N GLY A 67 -0.76 1.46 -10.11
CA GLY A 67 -1.37 2.79 -10.19
C GLY A 67 -0.91 3.77 -9.10
N ASP A 68 -0.29 3.32 -8.01
CA ASP A 68 0.23 4.19 -6.96
C ASP A 68 1.44 5.02 -7.43
N GLN A 69 1.81 6.01 -6.65
CA GLN A 69 3.07 6.71 -6.81
C GLN A 69 4.16 6.03 -5.97
N ILE A 70 5.22 5.55 -6.60
CA ILE A 70 6.42 5.05 -5.92
C ILE A 70 7.23 6.24 -5.42
N SER A 71 7.62 6.22 -4.15
CA SER A 71 8.50 7.22 -3.54
C SER A 71 9.73 6.52 -2.97
N ILE A 72 10.90 6.87 -3.49
CA ILE A 72 12.18 6.37 -3.00
C ILE A 72 13.01 7.53 -2.49
N SER A 73 13.87 7.28 -1.51
CA SER A 73 14.67 8.31 -0.89
C SER A 73 16.07 7.83 -0.54
N ALA A 74 17.04 8.75 -0.61
CA ALA A 74 18.41 8.53 -0.18
C ALA A 74 18.75 9.41 1.02
N ALA A 75 19.70 8.97 1.86
CA ALA A 75 20.24 9.77 2.95
C ALA A 75 20.76 11.13 2.45
N THR A 76 20.68 12.14 3.31
CA THR A 76 21.22 13.48 3.05
C THR A 76 22.77 13.48 3.11
N GLY A 77 23.41 14.42 2.44
CA GLY A 77 24.85 14.68 2.58
C GLY A 77 25.68 14.48 1.31
N SER A 78 25.07 14.26 0.13
CA SER A 78 25.76 14.27 -1.14
C SER A 78 25.46 15.53 -1.96
N PRO A 79 26.45 16.05 -2.69
CA PRO A 79 26.21 17.04 -3.72
C PRO A 79 25.51 16.46 -4.95
N THR A 80 25.61 15.14 -5.20
CA THR A 80 25.03 14.49 -6.38
C THR A 80 24.56 13.08 -6.08
N TYR A 81 23.42 12.71 -6.67
CA TYR A 81 22.82 11.39 -6.64
C TYR A 81 22.66 10.86 -8.05
N ALA A 82 22.76 9.57 -8.22
CA ALA A 82 22.42 8.89 -9.48
C ALA A 82 21.67 7.60 -9.13
N TRP A 83 20.38 7.59 -9.38
CA TRP A 83 19.52 6.43 -9.22
C TRP A 83 19.44 5.64 -10.51
N THR A 84 19.41 4.33 -10.37
CA THR A 84 19.05 3.38 -11.42
C THR A 84 18.06 2.37 -10.85
N GLY A 85 17.19 1.83 -11.71
CA GLY A 85 16.18 0.87 -11.27
C GLY A 85 15.50 0.13 -12.42
N PRO A 86 14.52 -0.72 -12.11
CA PRO A 86 13.77 -1.46 -13.11
C PRO A 86 13.11 -0.57 -14.17
N ASN A 87 12.77 -1.18 -15.30
CA ASN A 87 12.14 -0.52 -16.44
C ASN A 87 12.91 0.72 -16.96
N GLY A 88 14.26 0.69 -16.84
CA GLY A 88 15.12 1.76 -17.32
C GLY A 88 15.06 3.06 -16.49
N PHE A 89 14.55 2.99 -15.25
CA PHE A 89 14.46 4.16 -14.38
C PHE A 89 15.83 4.76 -14.08
N THR A 90 15.94 6.08 -14.24
CA THR A 90 17.10 6.89 -13.82
C THR A 90 16.63 8.20 -13.20
N SER A 91 17.36 8.71 -12.18
CA SER A 91 17.10 10.03 -11.58
C SER A 91 18.32 10.58 -10.87
N ASN A 92 18.47 11.90 -10.87
CA ASN A 92 19.52 12.61 -10.13
C ASN A 92 18.97 13.32 -8.88
N LEU A 93 17.71 13.15 -8.57
CA LEU A 93 17.09 13.71 -7.36
C LEU A 93 17.43 12.86 -6.14
N GLN A 94 17.54 13.47 -4.97
CA GLN A 94 17.69 12.75 -3.70
C GLN A 94 16.48 11.85 -3.43
N ASN A 95 15.29 12.38 -3.61
CA ASN A 95 14.01 11.72 -3.31
C ASN A 95 13.11 11.73 -4.56
N PRO A 96 13.39 10.87 -5.55
CA PRO A 96 12.55 10.82 -6.73
C PRO A 96 11.23 10.12 -6.49
N THR A 97 10.22 10.50 -7.28
CA THR A 97 8.91 9.85 -7.33
C THR A 97 8.63 9.33 -8.73
N ILE A 98 7.92 8.20 -8.82
CA ILE A 98 7.55 7.57 -10.08
C ILE A 98 6.03 7.38 -10.04
N PRO A 99 5.27 8.08 -10.89
CA PRO A 99 3.81 7.96 -10.93
C PRO A 99 3.37 6.66 -11.62
N ASN A 100 2.15 6.22 -11.32
CA ASN A 100 1.49 5.09 -11.98
C ASN A 100 2.31 3.79 -11.94
N ALA A 101 2.59 3.29 -10.74
CA ALA A 101 3.34 2.05 -10.53
C ALA A 101 2.79 0.90 -11.37
N THR A 102 3.67 0.15 -12.01
CA THR A 102 3.37 -1.07 -12.74
C THR A 102 4.20 -2.24 -12.20
N ALA A 103 3.77 -3.46 -12.45
CA ALA A 103 4.53 -4.65 -12.03
C ALA A 103 5.98 -4.66 -12.56
N ALA A 104 6.23 -4.07 -13.74
CA ALA A 104 7.58 -3.95 -14.33
C ALA A 104 8.50 -2.99 -13.56
N MET A 105 7.95 -2.15 -12.68
CA MET A 105 8.70 -1.22 -11.84
C MET A 105 9.08 -1.82 -10.48
N ALA A 106 8.62 -3.04 -10.17
CA ALA A 106 9.06 -3.78 -8.99
C ALA A 106 10.50 -4.24 -9.15
N GLY A 107 11.28 -4.19 -8.06
CA GLY A 107 12.66 -4.66 -8.05
C GLY A 107 13.58 -3.76 -7.26
N VAL A 108 14.89 -3.92 -7.50
CA VAL A 108 15.94 -3.21 -6.77
C VAL A 108 16.22 -1.86 -7.43
N TYR A 109 16.15 -0.81 -6.63
CA TYR A 109 16.61 0.54 -6.98
C TYR A 109 17.93 0.80 -6.28
N THR A 110 18.92 1.25 -7.04
CA THR A 110 20.27 1.54 -6.54
C THR A 110 20.53 3.03 -6.68
N VAL A 111 20.96 3.65 -5.59
CA VAL A 111 21.50 5.01 -5.62
C VAL A 111 23.03 4.96 -5.54
N THR A 112 23.67 5.66 -6.44
CA THR A 112 25.11 5.95 -6.40
C THR A 112 25.29 7.37 -5.88
N TYR A 113 26.23 7.51 -5.00
CA TYR A 113 26.49 8.67 -4.19
C TYR A 113 27.91 9.14 -4.42
N TYR A 114 28.11 10.41 -4.72
CA TYR A 114 29.42 10.97 -4.98
C TYR A 114 29.74 12.05 -3.95
N ALA A 115 30.72 11.82 -3.10
CA ALA A 115 31.19 12.79 -2.12
C ALA A 115 32.71 12.76 -1.98
N GLY A 116 33.38 13.91 -2.16
CA GLY A 116 34.81 14.06 -1.92
C GLY A 116 35.71 13.10 -2.67
N GLY A 117 35.33 12.68 -3.91
CA GLY A 117 36.07 11.71 -4.70
C GLY A 117 35.78 10.24 -4.34
N CYS A 118 34.94 9.97 -3.35
CA CYS A 118 34.50 8.62 -3.00
C CYS A 118 33.14 8.31 -3.64
N ILE A 119 32.95 7.04 -4.04
CA ILE A 119 31.71 6.51 -4.58
C ILE A 119 31.17 5.49 -3.57
N SER A 120 29.92 5.67 -3.18
CA SER A 120 29.19 4.70 -2.33
C SER A 120 27.85 4.38 -2.96
N THR A 121 27.32 3.19 -2.72
CA THR A 121 26.02 2.75 -3.23
C THR A 121 25.15 2.25 -2.12
N ALA A 122 23.84 2.46 -2.27
CA ALA A 122 22.81 1.86 -1.41
C ALA A 122 21.65 1.37 -2.27
N THR A 123 20.92 0.39 -1.76
CA THR A 123 19.79 -0.20 -2.48
C THR A 123 18.53 -0.22 -1.63
N THR A 124 17.39 -0.14 -2.32
CA THR A 124 16.06 -0.39 -1.73
C THR A 124 15.25 -1.26 -2.68
N THR A 125 14.45 -2.17 -2.14
CA THR A 125 13.60 -3.05 -2.96
C THR A 125 12.17 -2.52 -2.96
N VAL A 126 11.66 -2.19 -4.13
CA VAL A 126 10.28 -1.77 -4.36
C VAL A 126 9.44 -3.00 -4.70
N VAL A 127 8.34 -3.17 -3.98
CA VAL A 127 7.33 -4.20 -4.24
C VAL A 127 6.09 -3.51 -4.80
N VAL A 128 5.58 -4.00 -5.94
CA VAL A 128 4.34 -3.52 -6.57
C VAL A 128 3.39 -4.70 -6.67
N ASN A 129 2.25 -4.60 -5.99
CA ASN A 129 1.22 -5.62 -5.94
C ASN A 129 0.12 -5.33 -6.96
N THR A 130 -0.48 -6.38 -7.54
CA THR A 130 -1.70 -6.26 -8.32
C THR A 130 -2.90 -6.21 -7.39
N PRO A 131 -3.88 -5.31 -7.62
CA PRO A 131 -5.07 -5.24 -6.79
C PRO A 131 -5.88 -6.55 -6.83
N VAL A 132 -6.33 -7.01 -5.66
CA VAL A 132 -7.18 -8.19 -5.52
C VAL A 132 -8.65 -7.75 -5.53
N VAL A 133 -9.51 -8.52 -6.22
CA VAL A 133 -10.97 -8.31 -6.19
C VAL A 133 -11.54 -8.99 -4.95
N PRO A 134 -12.22 -8.25 -4.03
CA PRO A 134 -12.90 -8.84 -2.89
C PRO A 134 -14.05 -9.76 -3.34
N THR A 135 -14.17 -10.92 -2.68
CA THR A 135 -15.23 -11.89 -2.94
C THR A 135 -16.11 -12.07 -1.70
N PHE A 136 -17.39 -12.32 -1.92
CA PHE A 136 -18.40 -12.48 -0.85
C PHE A 136 -19.38 -13.59 -1.21
N ASN A 137 -19.98 -14.22 -0.20
CA ASN A 137 -21.12 -15.10 -0.40
C ASN A 137 -22.33 -14.24 -0.79
N GLN A 138 -23.02 -14.64 -1.87
CA GLN A 138 -24.22 -13.97 -2.32
C GLN A 138 -25.33 -14.12 -1.26
N ILE A 139 -25.97 -13.02 -0.89
CA ILE A 139 -27.15 -13.02 -0.05
C ILE A 139 -28.35 -13.42 -0.91
N ALA A 140 -29.11 -14.43 -0.44
CA ALA A 140 -30.31 -14.88 -1.13
C ALA A 140 -31.37 -13.75 -1.17
N PRO A 141 -32.34 -13.80 -2.10
CA PRO A 141 -33.45 -12.87 -2.14
C PRO A 141 -34.21 -12.82 -0.80
N ILE A 142 -34.62 -11.61 -0.39
CA ILE A 142 -35.31 -11.33 0.89
C ILE A 142 -36.67 -10.79 0.53
N CYS A 143 -37.71 -11.15 1.30
CA CYS A 143 -39.03 -10.58 1.11
C CYS A 143 -39.12 -9.12 1.60
N GLU A 144 -39.98 -8.33 0.96
CA GLU A 144 -40.32 -6.99 1.40
C GLU A 144 -40.83 -7.01 2.86
N ASP A 145 -40.45 -5.99 3.64
CA ASP A 145 -40.75 -5.85 5.07
C ASP A 145 -40.26 -7.01 5.98
N ALA A 146 -39.47 -7.95 5.43
CA ALA A 146 -38.92 -9.01 6.28
C ALA A 146 -37.86 -8.47 7.25
N ILE A 147 -37.81 -9.08 8.44
CA ILE A 147 -36.72 -8.84 9.39
C ILE A 147 -35.43 -9.39 8.80
N VAL A 148 -34.47 -8.51 8.55
CA VAL A 148 -33.20 -8.89 7.96
C VAL A 148 -32.30 -9.56 8.98
N THR A 149 -32.00 -10.85 8.79
CA THR A 149 -31.01 -11.60 9.58
C THR A 149 -29.66 -11.67 8.88
N ALA A 150 -29.64 -11.46 7.55
CA ALA A 150 -28.41 -11.42 6.77
C ALA A 150 -27.66 -10.10 7.01
N THR A 151 -26.34 -10.18 7.14
CA THR A 151 -25.48 -9.01 7.35
C THR A 151 -24.48 -8.84 6.21
N LEU A 152 -24.22 -7.60 5.84
CA LEU A 152 -23.11 -7.25 4.96
C LEU A 152 -21.82 -7.36 5.77
N THR A 153 -21.04 -8.41 5.53
CA THR A 153 -19.80 -8.66 6.28
C THR A 153 -18.74 -7.64 5.89
N THR A 154 -18.03 -7.08 6.87
CA THR A 154 -16.91 -6.14 6.65
C THR A 154 -15.62 -6.82 6.22
N MET A 155 -15.61 -8.16 6.13
CA MET A 155 -14.50 -9.00 5.72
C MET A 155 -14.91 -9.82 4.49
N SER A 156 -14.06 -9.82 3.47
CA SER A 156 -14.23 -10.67 2.28
C SER A 156 -13.93 -12.15 2.57
N THR A 157 -14.31 -13.03 1.66
CA THR A 157 -13.98 -14.48 1.71
C THR A 157 -12.60 -14.82 1.15
N ASN A 158 -11.84 -13.83 0.67
CA ASN A 158 -10.47 -14.02 0.20
C ASN A 158 -9.55 -14.52 1.32
N VAL A 159 -8.44 -15.15 0.94
CA VAL A 159 -7.36 -15.53 1.86
C VAL A 159 -6.05 -14.87 1.39
N PRO A 160 -5.52 -13.90 2.14
CA PRO A 160 -6.07 -13.28 3.36
C PRO A 160 -7.35 -12.48 3.10
N ALA A 161 -8.20 -12.36 4.13
CA ALA A 161 -9.44 -11.61 4.04
C ALA A 161 -9.18 -10.10 3.90
N ILE A 162 -9.98 -9.45 3.05
CA ILE A 162 -9.91 -8.01 2.77
C ILE A 162 -10.95 -7.30 3.62
N GLN A 163 -10.52 -6.37 4.46
CA GLN A 163 -11.39 -5.57 5.29
C GLN A 163 -11.84 -4.31 4.55
N GLY A 164 -13.11 -3.92 4.76
CA GLY A 164 -13.69 -2.73 4.14
C GLY A 164 -15.09 -2.42 4.64
N THR A 165 -15.77 -1.54 3.92
CA THR A 165 -17.12 -1.06 4.25
C THR A 165 -18.05 -1.13 3.06
N TRP A 166 -19.35 -1.29 3.32
CA TRP A 166 -20.39 -1.31 2.31
C TRP A 166 -21.13 0.02 2.21
N ASN A 167 -21.52 0.37 1.00
CA ASN A 167 -22.44 1.48 0.73
C ASN A 167 -23.54 1.01 -0.25
N PRO A 168 -24.84 1.01 0.14
CA PRO A 168 -25.35 1.27 1.49
C PRO A 168 -24.80 0.32 2.56
N ALA A 169 -24.73 0.78 3.83
CA ALA A 169 -24.17 0.00 4.93
C ALA A 169 -25.11 -1.07 5.49
N VAL A 170 -26.41 -0.93 5.23
CA VAL A 170 -27.47 -1.83 5.72
C VAL A 170 -28.40 -2.22 4.59
N ILE A 171 -28.98 -3.43 4.69
CA ILE A 171 -29.95 -3.92 3.73
C ILE A 171 -31.31 -3.28 4.07
N ASN A 172 -31.91 -2.63 3.08
CA ASN A 172 -33.24 -2.02 3.20
C ASN A 172 -34.27 -2.92 2.51
N THR A 173 -35.29 -3.39 3.23
CA THR A 173 -36.38 -4.26 2.75
C THR A 173 -37.71 -3.53 2.56
N ALA A 174 -37.78 -2.21 2.76
CA ALA A 174 -39.03 -1.45 2.72
C ALA A 174 -39.69 -1.40 1.33
N ASN A 175 -38.94 -1.68 0.26
CA ASN A 175 -39.48 -1.68 -1.10
C ASN A 175 -38.89 -2.84 -1.88
N SER A 176 -39.71 -3.52 -2.65
CA SER A 176 -39.26 -4.56 -3.58
C SER A 176 -38.40 -3.99 -4.72
N GLY A 177 -37.49 -4.80 -5.23
CA GLY A 177 -36.54 -4.43 -6.27
C GLY A 177 -35.15 -4.95 -6.03
N THR A 178 -34.20 -4.52 -6.86
CA THR A 178 -32.78 -4.90 -6.73
C THR A 178 -31.96 -3.67 -6.36
N THR A 179 -31.19 -3.80 -5.27
CA THR A 179 -30.27 -2.77 -4.82
C THR A 179 -28.84 -3.25 -4.97
N THR A 180 -27.98 -2.41 -5.56
CA THR A 180 -26.53 -2.68 -5.66
C THR A 180 -25.83 -2.12 -4.44
N TYR A 181 -25.09 -2.98 -3.77
CA TYR A 181 -24.21 -2.64 -2.64
C TYR A 181 -22.78 -2.65 -3.12
N THR A 182 -22.04 -1.59 -2.82
CA THR A 182 -20.62 -1.45 -3.19
C THR A 182 -19.73 -1.62 -1.97
N PHE A 183 -18.82 -2.58 -2.02
CA PHE A 183 -17.79 -2.77 -1.01
C PHE A 183 -16.55 -1.95 -1.38
N SER A 184 -16.08 -1.13 -0.45
CA SER A 184 -14.85 -0.37 -0.57
C SER A 184 -13.83 -0.90 0.43
N PRO A 185 -12.69 -1.47 -0.03
CA PRO A 185 -11.60 -1.87 0.85
C PRO A 185 -11.08 -0.71 1.69
N ASN A 186 -10.58 -1.00 2.89
CA ASN A 186 -9.93 0.01 3.72
C ASN A 186 -8.67 0.57 3.04
N GLN A 187 -8.34 1.80 3.38
CA GLN A 187 -7.16 2.48 2.84
C GLN A 187 -5.88 1.69 3.14
N GLY A 188 -4.97 1.63 2.18
CA GLY A 188 -3.70 0.91 2.29
C GLY A 188 -3.77 -0.58 1.94
N ILE A 189 -4.95 -1.11 1.62
CA ILE A 189 -5.13 -2.48 1.14
C ILE A 189 -5.11 -2.47 -0.39
N CYS A 190 -4.25 -3.30 -0.99
CA CYS A 190 -4.18 -3.43 -2.44
C CYS A 190 -5.34 -4.29 -2.97
N ALA A 191 -6.53 -3.69 -3.08
CA ALA A 191 -7.74 -4.33 -3.54
C ALA A 191 -8.63 -3.34 -4.30
N THR A 192 -9.45 -3.84 -5.23
CA THR A 192 -10.46 -3.05 -5.95
C THR A 192 -11.77 -3.02 -5.17
N GLN A 193 -12.69 -2.15 -5.57
CA GLN A 193 -14.09 -2.24 -5.12
C GLN A 193 -14.75 -3.49 -5.68
N ALA A 194 -15.73 -4.01 -4.96
CA ALA A 194 -16.60 -5.10 -5.40
C ALA A 194 -18.07 -4.71 -5.21
N THR A 195 -18.97 -5.30 -5.98
CA THR A 195 -20.41 -5.05 -5.88
C THR A 195 -21.17 -6.33 -5.62
N MET A 196 -22.30 -6.20 -4.92
CA MET A 196 -23.28 -7.27 -4.68
C MET A 196 -24.68 -6.72 -4.93
N ASN A 197 -25.46 -7.42 -5.75
CA ASN A 197 -26.86 -7.12 -5.97
C ASN A 197 -27.70 -7.96 -5.01
N ILE A 198 -28.55 -7.31 -4.20
CA ILE A 198 -29.50 -7.97 -3.32
C ILE A 198 -30.90 -7.67 -3.86
N GLN A 199 -31.67 -8.73 -4.06
CA GLN A 199 -33.04 -8.65 -4.55
C GLN A 199 -34.02 -8.68 -3.36
N ILE A 200 -34.93 -7.72 -3.33
CA ILE A 200 -36.08 -7.70 -2.43
C ILE A 200 -37.30 -8.12 -3.23
N LEU A 201 -37.91 -9.23 -2.84
CA LEU A 201 -39.12 -9.77 -3.47
C LEU A 201 -40.34 -9.05 -2.94
N PRO A 202 -41.33 -8.73 -3.80
CA PRO A 202 -42.56 -8.12 -3.32
C PRO A 202 -43.33 -9.06 -2.35
N ASN A 203 -44.06 -8.47 -1.42
CA ASN A 203 -44.95 -9.19 -0.54
C ASN A 203 -46.21 -9.56 -1.34
N GLU A 204 -46.30 -10.83 -1.75
CA GLU A 204 -47.46 -11.32 -2.50
C GLU A 204 -48.49 -11.92 -1.52
N GLN A 205 -49.75 -11.52 -1.66
CA GLN A 205 -50.83 -12.15 -0.96
C GLN A 205 -51.12 -13.53 -1.58
N SER A 206 -51.25 -14.56 -0.73
CA SER A 206 -51.63 -15.89 -1.18
C SER A 206 -53.04 -15.86 -1.73
N THR A 207 -53.24 -16.37 -2.93
CA THR A 207 -54.55 -16.49 -3.58
C THR A 207 -54.93 -17.95 -3.67
N PHE A 208 -56.24 -18.22 -3.57
CA PHE A 208 -56.82 -19.57 -3.62
C PHE A 208 -58.10 -19.52 -4.47
N ASN A 209 -58.40 -20.64 -5.10
CA ASN A 209 -59.69 -20.79 -5.77
C ASN A 209 -60.82 -20.79 -4.75
N GLN A 210 -61.88 -20.06 -5.04
CA GLN A 210 -63.09 -20.04 -4.19
C GLN A 210 -63.68 -21.44 -4.14
N ILE A 211 -63.96 -21.91 -2.93
CA ILE A 211 -64.71 -23.15 -2.72
C ILE A 211 -66.19 -22.84 -2.97
N ALA A 212 -66.85 -23.69 -3.74
CA ALA A 212 -68.28 -23.53 -4.01
C ALA A 212 -69.13 -23.65 -2.70
N ASP A 213 -70.34 -23.13 -2.73
CA ASP A 213 -71.24 -23.18 -1.62
C ASP A 213 -71.51 -24.62 -1.12
N LEU A 214 -71.40 -24.79 0.16
CA LEU A 214 -71.56 -26.10 0.81
C LEU A 214 -72.98 -26.22 1.49
N CYS A 215 -73.60 -27.36 1.30
CA CYS A 215 -74.83 -27.66 2.03
C CYS A 215 -74.55 -28.04 3.51
N ILE A 216 -75.48 -27.72 4.39
CA ILE A 216 -75.44 -28.19 5.77
C ILE A 216 -75.33 -29.72 5.78
N ASN A 217 -74.45 -30.27 6.60
CA ASN A 217 -74.11 -31.69 6.68
C ASN A 217 -73.50 -32.29 5.34
N GLY A 218 -73.16 -31.44 4.39
CA GLY A 218 -72.44 -31.88 3.17
C GLY A 218 -70.99 -32.27 3.44
N VAL A 219 -70.41 -33.03 2.49
CA VAL A 219 -68.96 -33.37 2.57
C VAL A 219 -68.16 -32.16 2.19
N ALA A 220 -67.39 -31.63 3.15
CA ALA A 220 -66.48 -30.53 2.89
C ALA A 220 -65.24 -31.01 2.07
N PRO A 221 -64.82 -30.26 1.05
CA PRO A 221 -63.56 -30.54 0.37
C PRO A 221 -62.39 -30.24 1.28
N ALA A 222 -61.25 -30.86 0.97
CA ALA A 222 -59.99 -30.51 1.64
C ALA A 222 -59.54 -29.08 1.24
N LEU A 223 -59.05 -28.34 2.20
CA LEU A 223 -58.45 -27.04 1.93
C LEU A 223 -57.12 -27.24 1.18
N PRO A 224 -56.87 -26.48 0.11
CA PRO A 224 -55.63 -26.62 -0.69
C PRO A 224 -54.39 -26.28 0.15
N ALA A 225 -53.35 -27.13 0.11
CA ALA A 225 -52.08 -26.90 0.82
C ALA A 225 -51.20 -25.88 0.13
N THR A 226 -51.49 -25.55 -1.15
CA THR A 226 -50.71 -24.61 -1.95
C THR A 226 -51.60 -23.53 -2.55
N SER A 227 -51.07 -22.30 -2.62
CA SER A 227 -51.75 -21.15 -3.27
C SER A 227 -51.80 -21.30 -4.79
N THR A 228 -52.66 -20.50 -5.43
CA THR A 228 -52.78 -20.40 -6.90
C THR A 228 -51.88 -19.28 -7.50
N ASN A 229 -51.02 -18.66 -6.70
CA ASN A 229 -50.08 -17.66 -7.18
C ASN A 229 -49.18 -18.26 -8.26
N ASN A 230 -48.58 -17.42 -9.10
CA ASN A 230 -47.62 -17.83 -10.15
C ASN A 230 -46.41 -18.60 -9.57
N ILE A 231 -45.98 -18.20 -8.38
CA ILE A 231 -45.09 -18.99 -7.53
C ILE A 231 -45.94 -19.51 -6.37
N PRO A 232 -46.23 -20.84 -6.30
CA PRO A 232 -47.10 -21.39 -5.27
C PRO A 232 -46.48 -21.29 -3.87
N TYR A 233 -47.26 -20.80 -2.92
CA TYR A 233 -46.90 -20.77 -1.50
C TYR A 233 -47.55 -21.94 -0.76
N THR A 234 -46.78 -22.61 0.09
CA THR A 234 -47.27 -23.67 0.97
C THR A 234 -47.59 -23.10 2.35
N GLY A 235 -48.65 -23.60 2.98
CA GLY A 235 -49.05 -23.13 4.29
C GLY A 235 -50.02 -24.09 4.96
N VAL A 236 -50.48 -23.68 6.13
CA VAL A 236 -51.49 -24.40 6.91
C VAL A 236 -52.67 -23.48 7.17
N TRP A 237 -53.88 -24.07 7.14
CA TRP A 237 -55.11 -23.35 7.40
C TRP A 237 -55.45 -23.35 8.88
N SER A 238 -56.04 -22.28 9.35
CA SER A 238 -56.65 -22.19 10.67
C SER A 238 -58.06 -21.58 10.53
N PRO A 239 -59.10 -22.34 10.78
CA PRO A 239 -59.15 -23.79 11.12
C PRO A 239 -58.67 -24.69 9.98
N ALA A 240 -58.17 -25.88 10.31
CA ALA A 240 -57.57 -26.83 9.34
C ALA A 240 -58.63 -27.56 8.48
N THR A 241 -59.89 -27.50 8.88
CA THR A 241 -61.05 -28.15 8.21
C THR A 241 -62.21 -27.19 8.11
N ILE A 242 -63.04 -27.42 7.08
CA ILE A 242 -64.30 -26.67 6.91
C ILE A 242 -65.39 -27.35 7.73
N SER A 243 -66.13 -26.62 8.58
CA SER A 243 -67.32 -27.10 9.24
C SER A 243 -68.55 -26.89 8.35
N THR A 244 -69.37 -27.92 8.19
CA THR A 244 -70.66 -27.87 7.47
C THR A 244 -71.88 -28.08 8.38
N THR A 245 -71.62 -28.06 9.72
CA THR A 245 -72.67 -28.18 10.73
C THR A 245 -73.18 -26.83 11.20
#